data_0e342e485ff63c80a4c07e173a18dcc8
#
_entry.id   0e342e485ff63c80a4c07e173a18dcc8
#
_cell.length_a   1.000
_cell.length_b   1.000
_cell.length_c   1.000
_cell.angle_alpha   90.00
_cell.angle_beta   90.00
_cell.angle_gamma   90.00
#
_symmetry.space_group_name_H-M   'P 1'
#
loop_
_entity.id
_entity.type
_entity.pdbx_description
1 polymer ?
#
loop_
_entity_poly.entity_id
_entity_poly.type
_entity_poly.pdbx_seq_one_letter_code
_entity_poly.pdbx_strand_id
1 'polypeptide(L)'
;MTTFTRRGLMALLLTLSAGLHAQTPANPQVKFVTSAGEFVVELAADTAPNTVENFLGYVKSGHYTGTVFHRVINNFMIQGGGYDAKYQEKSTKAPIKHEGVEAKAKGGLRNTMGTLAMARTNNPHSASAQFFINVKDNDFLDHQAPSGQGWGYVAFGKVVSGMDVINKIKQTPTGPGGPFPTDVPQTQVLIQSATLVK
;
A
#
# COMPACT_ATOMS: atom_id res chain seq x y z
N MET A 1 -44.87 -22.03 72.63
CA MET A 1 -43.86 -22.74 71.78
C MET A 1 -43.99 -22.17 70.38
N THR A 2 -43.14 -21.22 70.03
CA THR A 2 -43.21 -20.49 68.78
C THR A 2 -41.88 -20.72 68.07
N THR A 3 -41.92 -21.47 66.93
CA THR A 3 -40.79 -21.79 66.07
C THR A 3 -40.61 -20.69 65.04
N PHE A 4 -39.43 -19.97 65.06
CA PHE A 4 -39.01 -19.02 64.10
C PHE A 4 -38.29 -19.70 62.89
N THR A 5 -38.87 -19.59 61.73
CA THR A 5 -38.25 -20.07 60.47
C THR A 5 -37.42 -18.94 59.84
N ARG A 6 -36.08 -19.10 59.77
CA ARG A 6 -35.15 -18.20 59.08
C ARG A 6 -35.23 -18.50 57.60
N ARG A 7 -35.72 -17.56 56.77
CA ARG A 7 -35.59 -17.54 55.31
C ARG A 7 -34.26 -16.89 54.96
N GLY A 8 -33.32 -17.71 54.43
CA GLY A 8 -32.06 -17.23 53.86
C GLY A 8 -32.28 -16.65 52.46
N LEU A 9 -31.93 -15.36 52.27
CA LEU A 9 -31.97 -14.66 51.04
C LEU A 9 -30.62 -14.91 50.35
N MET A 10 -30.60 -15.74 49.32
CA MET A 10 -29.41 -16.01 48.51
C MET A 10 -29.31 -14.93 47.41
N ALA A 11 -28.42 -13.94 47.57
CA ALA A 11 -28.14 -12.92 46.56
C ALA A 11 -27.21 -13.51 45.48
N LEU A 12 -27.76 -13.70 44.29
CA LEU A 12 -27.02 -14.15 43.09
C LEU A 12 -26.27 -12.93 42.48
N LEU A 13 -24.97 -12.83 42.73
CA LEU A 13 -24.10 -11.85 42.10
C LEU A 13 -23.83 -12.29 40.65
N LEU A 14 -24.51 -11.68 39.67
CA LEU A 14 -24.14 -11.77 38.26
C LEU A 14 -22.92 -10.86 38.01
N THR A 15 -21.74 -11.45 37.88
CA THR A 15 -20.53 -10.76 37.38
C THR A 15 -20.63 -10.61 35.87
N LEU A 16 -20.94 -9.40 35.43
CA LEU A 16 -20.90 -9.02 34.00
C LEU A 16 -19.43 -8.91 33.60
N SER A 17 -18.85 -9.95 32.97
CA SER A 17 -17.54 -9.89 32.37
C SER A 17 -17.63 -9.08 31.08
N ALA A 18 -17.31 -7.79 31.14
CA ALA A 18 -17.10 -6.97 29.97
C ALA A 18 -15.82 -7.47 29.27
N GLY A 19 -15.98 -8.29 28.22
CA GLY A 19 -14.87 -8.70 27.37
C GLY A 19 -14.27 -7.47 26.70
N LEU A 20 -13.06 -7.08 27.11
CA LEU A 20 -12.23 -6.13 26.35
C LEU A 20 -11.91 -6.78 25.00
N HIS A 21 -12.67 -6.45 23.96
CA HIS A 21 -12.26 -6.72 22.60
C HIS A 21 -11.08 -5.79 22.31
N ALA A 22 -9.86 -6.31 22.31
CA ALA A 22 -8.70 -5.61 21.77
C ALA A 22 -9.00 -5.31 20.29
N GLN A 23 -9.29 -4.05 19.98
CA GLN A 23 -9.42 -3.62 18.59
C GLN A 23 -8.06 -3.80 17.94
N THR A 24 -7.99 -4.64 16.90
CA THR A 24 -6.82 -4.70 16.02
C THR A 24 -6.55 -3.27 15.53
N PRO A 25 -5.31 -2.75 15.65
CA PRO A 25 -5.00 -1.43 15.16
C PRO A 25 -5.45 -1.31 13.70
N ALA A 26 -6.18 -0.26 13.38
CA ALA A 26 -6.62 -0.02 12.01
C ALA A 26 -5.38 0.13 11.11
N ASN A 27 -5.41 -0.51 9.92
CA ASN A 27 -4.34 -0.39 8.95
C ASN A 27 -4.07 1.09 8.61
N PRO A 28 -2.79 1.52 8.51
CA PRO A 28 -2.47 2.89 8.17
C PRO A 28 -3.03 3.26 6.79
N GLN A 29 -3.54 4.48 6.66
CA GLN A 29 -4.01 5.02 5.39
C GLN A 29 -3.18 6.22 4.98
N VAL A 30 -2.89 6.34 3.68
CA VAL A 30 -2.16 7.46 3.09
C VAL A 30 -3.03 8.09 2.01
N LYS A 31 -3.24 9.41 2.13
CA LYS A 31 -3.90 10.23 1.13
C LYS A 31 -2.85 10.80 0.18
N PHE A 32 -3.05 10.58 -1.11
CA PHE A 32 -2.32 11.21 -2.19
C PHE A 32 -3.16 12.34 -2.80
N VAL A 33 -2.55 13.52 -2.95
CA VAL A 33 -3.07 14.62 -3.75
C VAL A 33 -2.22 14.69 -5.02
N THR A 34 -2.84 14.58 -6.17
CA THR A 34 -2.16 14.63 -7.46
C THR A 34 -2.75 15.70 -8.36
N SER A 35 -2.07 16.05 -9.46
CA SER A 35 -2.62 16.93 -10.49
C SER A 35 -3.84 16.33 -11.22
N ALA A 36 -4.08 15.02 -11.10
CA ALA A 36 -5.23 14.34 -11.69
C ALA A 36 -6.43 14.20 -10.73
N GLY A 37 -6.23 14.44 -9.43
CA GLY A 37 -7.21 14.29 -8.35
C GLY A 37 -6.60 13.62 -7.12
N GLU A 38 -7.45 13.25 -6.17
CA GLU A 38 -7.05 12.66 -4.88
C GLU A 38 -7.44 11.18 -4.80
N PHE A 39 -6.62 10.38 -4.13
CA PHE A 39 -6.95 9.00 -3.79
C PHE A 39 -6.36 8.61 -2.42
N VAL A 40 -6.94 7.60 -1.79
CA VAL A 40 -6.49 7.08 -0.51
C VAL A 40 -6.13 5.61 -0.65
N VAL A 41 -5.00 5.24 -0.06
CA VAL A 41 -4.53 3.84 0.00
C VAL A 41 -4.50 3.38 1.45
N GLU A 42 -4.96 2.16 1.69
CA GLU A 42 -4.84 1.44 2.96
C GLU A 42 -3.67 0.48 2.85
N LEU A 43 -2.81 0.44 3.87
CA LEU A 43 -1.57 -0.33 3.86
C LEU A 43 -1.71 -1.60 4.69
N ALA A 44 -1.25 -2.73 4.17
CA ALA A 44 -1.34 -4.05 4.80
C ALA A 44 -0.14 -4.31 5.75
N ALA A 45 -0.09 -3.58 6.87
CA ALA A 45 1.01 -3.64 7.82
C ALA A 45 1.15 -5.00 8.54
N ASP A 46 0.08 -5.76 8.63
CA ASP A 46 0.04 -7.10 9.21
C ASP A 46 0.76 -8.16 8.35
N THR A 47 0.71 -8.03 7.03
CA THR A 47 1.27 -8.99 6.09
C THR A 47 2.60 -8.56 5.49
N ALA A 48 2.86 -7.26 5.33
CA ALA A 48 4.10 -6.71 4.78
C ALA A 48 4.65 -5.55 5.63
N PRO A 49 5.01 -5.79 6.92
CA PRO A 49 5.34 -4.73 7.88
C PRO A 49 6.55 -3.89 7.47
N ASN A 50 7.66 -4.52 7.02
CA ASN A 50 8.87 -3.76 6.66
C ASN A 50 8.65 -2.94 5.37
N THR A 51 7.88 -3.46 4.43
CA THR A 51 7.50 -2.75 3.21
C THR A 51 6.64 -1.53 3.53
N VAL A 52 5.66 -1.70 4.42
CA VAL A 52 4.79 -0.60 4.88
C VAL A 52 5.59 0.43 5.68
N GLU A 53 6.47 0.02 6.60
CA GLU A 53 7.34 0.93 7.36
C GLU A 53 8.23 1.75 6.44
N ASN A 54 8.88 1.11 5.47
CA ASN A 54 9.72 1.76 4.46
C ASN A 54 8.91 2.82 3.68
N PHE A 55 7.75 2.44 3.17
CA PHE A 55 6.86 3.34 2.42
C PHE A 55 6.42 4.54 3.27
N LEU A 56 5.97 4.29 4.51
CA LEU A 56 5.60 5.36 5.46
C LEU A 56 6.80 6.25 5.82
N GLY A 57 8.00 5.71 5.85
CA GLY A 57 9.23 6.49 6.03
C GLY A 57 9.44 7.52 4.91
N TYR A 58 9.13 7.18 3.66
CA TYR A 58 9.15 8.09 2.52
C TYR A 58 7.98 9.07 2.54
N VAL A 59 6.78 8.64 2.94
CA VAL A 59 5.63 9.54 3.14
C VAL A 59 5.96 10.62 4.18
N LYS A 60 6.45 10.22 5.35
CA LYS A 60 6.77 11.13 6.47
C LYS A 60 7.91 12.10 6.13
N SER A 61 8.87 11.70 5.31
CA SER A 61 9.96 12.57 4.87
C SER A 61 9.56 13.53 3.72
N GLY A 62 8.32 13.44 3.22
CA GLY A 62 7.88 14.25 2.08
C GLY A 62 8.51 13.85 0.74
N HIS A 63 9.15 12.68 0.66
CA HIS A 63 9.85 12.21 -0.54
C HIS A 63 8.98 12.24 -1.79
N TYR A 64 7.72 11.81 -1.65
CA TYR A 64 6.80 11.71 -2.79
C TYR A 64 6.32 13.05 -3.33
N THR A 65 6.39 14.12 -2.53
CA THR A 65 6.04 15.47 -2.99
C THR A 65 6.95 15.93 -4.13
N GLY A 66 6.34 16.35 -5.23
CA GLY A 66 7.05 16.76 -6.43
C GLY A 66 7.51 15.61 -7.33
N THR A 67 7.19 14.35 -6.99
CA THR A 67 7.44 13.22 -7.89
C THR A 67 6.29 13.04 -8.88
N VAL A 68 6.55 12.31 -9.98
CA VAL A 68 5.57 12.04 -11.04
C VAL A 68 5.27 10.55 -11.18
N PHE A 69 4.11 10.24 -11.73
CA PHE A 69 3.88 8.94 -12.35
C PHE A 69 4.61 8.94 -13.69
N HIS A 70 5.82 8.41 -13.70
CA HIS A 70 6.73 8.45 -14.85
C HIS A 70 6.52 7.32 -15.85
N ARG A 71 5.76 6.28 -15.48
CA ARG A 71 5.44 5.15 -16.36
C ARG A 71 3.99 4.73 -16.15
N VAL A 72 3.23 4.78 -17.23
CA VAL A 72 1.80 4.43 -17.26
C VAL A 72 1.56 3.49 -18.43
N ILE A 73 1.10 2.28 -18.13
CA ILE A 73 0.69 1.30 -19.13
C ILE A 73 -0.75 0.94 -18.85
N ASN A 74 -1.66 1.38 -19.73
CA ASN A 74 -3.06 1.01 -19.66
C ASN A 74 -3.20 -0.53 -19.72
N ASN A 75 -4.12 -1.11 -18.92
CA ASN A 75 -4.27 -2.55 -18.75
C ASN A 75 -3.07 -3.28 -18.10
N PHE A 76 -2.22 -2.55 -17.36
CA PHE A 76 -1.14 -3.15 -16.57
C PHE A 76 -0.98 -2.42 -15.21
N MET A 77 -0.24 -1.31 -15.18
CA MET A 77 0.02 -0.56 -13.94
C MET A 77 0.35 0.91 -14.22
N ILE A 78 0.30 1.72 -13.16
CA ILE A 78 0.86 3.07 -13.11
C ILE A 78 1.97 3.11 -12.07
N GLN A 79 3.18 3.58 -12.44
CA GLN A 79 4.38 3.56 -11.59
C GLN A 79 4.85 4.99 -11.34
N GLY A 80 5.20 5.28 -10.07
CA GLY A 80 5.65 6.60 -9.66
C GLY A 80 6.54 6.59 -8.42
N GLY A 81 6.82 7.78 -7.91
CA GLY A 81 7.52 7.97 -6.64
C GLY A 81 9.04 7.98 -6.70
N GLY A 82 9.64 7.86 -7.89
CA GLY A 82 11.11 7.84 -8.03
C GLY A 82 11.71 9.05 -8.72
N TYR A 83 10.95 9.75 -9.55
CA TYR A 83 11.44 10.83 -10.41
C TYR A 83 10.66 12.12 -10.17
N ASP A 84 11.35 13.24 -10.19
CA ASP A 84 10.74 14.57 -10.15
C ASP A 84 10.13 14.97 -11.51
N ALA A 85 9.54 16.19 -11.59
CA ALA A 85 8.91 16.71 -12.80
C ALA A 85 9.91 16.98 -13.94
N LYS A 86 11.22 16.97 -13.66
CA LYS A 86 12.31 17.04 -14.68
C LYS A 86 12.85 15.65 -15.04
N TYR A 87 12.21 14.57 -14.53
CA TYR A 87 12.67 13.18 -14.64
C TYR A 87 14.06 12.95 -14.05
N GLN A 88 14.47 13.71 -13.05
CA GLN A 88 15.65 13.45 -12.25
C GLN A 88 15.28 12.46 -11.15
N GLU A 89 16.09 11.40 -11.02
CA GLU A 89 15.86 10.41 -9.97
C GLU A 89 16.14 11.02 -8.59
N LYS A 90 15.18 10.86 -7.67
CA LYS A 90 15.36 11.33 -6.30
C LYS A 90 16.17 10.33 -5.49
N SER A 91 17.07 10.83 -4.64
CA SER A 91 17.87 10.01 -3.74
C SER A 91 16.99 9.16 -2.82
N THR A 92 17.39 7.92 -2.63
CA THR A 92 16.66 6.95 -1.79
C THR A 92 17.51 6.47 -0.62
N LYS A 93 16.87 5.91 0.39
CA LYS A 93 17.52 5.15 1.47
C LYS A 93 18.00 3.79 0.95
N ALA A 94 18.72 3.04 1.77
CA ALA A 94 19.06 1.65 1.49
C ALA A 94 17.80 0.83 1.14
N PRO A 95 17.91 -0.10 0.19
CA PRO A 95 16.79 -0.93 -0.21
C PRO A 95 16.40 -1.91 0.91
N ILE A 96 15.17 -2.42 0.83
CA ILE A 96 14.62 -3.39 1.78
C ILE A 96 14.67 -4.81 1.26
N LYS A 97 14.70 -5.79 2.20
CA LYS A 97 14.51 -7.19 1.88
C LYS A 97 13.09 -7.44 1.36
N HIS A 98 12.97 -8.30 0.35
CA HIS A 98 11.68 -8.72 -0.21
C HIS A 98 10.90 -9.56 0.80
N GLU A 99 9.65 -9.19 1.07
CA GLU A 99 8.78 -9.87 2.05
C GLU A 99 7.77 -10.86 1.42
N GLY A 100 7.96 -11.24 0.15
CA GLY A 100 6.97 -12.06 -0.57
C GLY A 100 6.69 -13.41 0.08
N VAL A 101 7.70 -14.06 0.65
CA VAL A 101 7.56 -15.34 1.36
C VAL A 101 6.66 -15.17 2.59
N GLU A 102 6.98 -14.19 3.42
CA GLU A 102 6.30 -13.90 4.67
C GLU A 102 4.88 -13.39 4.41
N ALA A 103 4.71 -12.50 3.43
CA ALA A 103 3.41 -11.95 3.04
C ALA A 103 2.48 -13.07 2.53
N LYS A 104 2.97 -13.94 1.64
CA LYS A 104 2.19 -15.08 1.13
C LYS A 104 1.77 -16.03 2.25
N ALA A 105 2.67 -16.35 3.19
CA ALA A 105 2.38 -17.22 4.33
C ALA A 105 1.29 -16.65 5.26
N LYS A 106 1.16 -15.32 5.31
CA LYS A 106 0.14 -14.62 6.11
C LYS A 106 -1.15 -14.33 5.33
N GLY A 107 -1.31 -14.84 4.11
CA GLY A 107 -2.47 -14.53 3.26
C GLY A 107 -2.49 -13.08 2.77
N GLY A 108 -1.31 -12.48 2.52
CA GLY A 108 -1.15 -11.10 2.07
C GLY A 108 -1.80 -10.81 0.73
N LEU A 109 -1.81 -9.53 0.39
CA LEU A 109 -2.45 -9.04 -0.84
C LEU A 109 -1.80 -9.65 -2.09
N ARG A 110 -2.63 -9.89 -3.10
CA ARG A 110 -2.22 -10.25 -4.46
C ARG A 110 -2.13 -9.00 -5.33
N ASN A 111 -1.43 -9.09 -6.46
CA ASN A 111 -1.33 -8.02 -7.44
C ASN A 111 -2.61 -7.90 -8.29
N THR A 112 -3.74 -7.66 -7.63
CA THR A 112 -5.04 -7.42 -8.27
C THR A 112 -5.29 -5.94 -8.50
N MET A 113 -6.30 -5.60 -9.30
CA MET A 113 -6.64 -4.20 -9.60
C MET A 113 -6.83 -3.37 -8.31
N GLY A 114 -6.20 -2.21 -8.28
CA GLY A 114 -6.22 -1.27 -7.14
C GLY A 114 -5.17 -1.54 -6.07
N THR A 115 -4.39 -2.64 -6.14
CA THR A 115 -3.32 -2.88 -5.16
C THR A 115 -2.04 -2.14 -5.49
N LEU A 116 -1.30 -1.76 -4.44
CA LEU A 116 0.02 -1.14 -4.51
C LEU A 116 1.10 -2.18 -4.28
N ALA A 117 2.15 -2.15 -5.10
CA ALA A 117 3.34 -2.96 -4.90
C ALA A 117 4.62 -2.12 -5.07
N MET A 118 5.73 -2.55 -4.42
CA MET A 118 7.02 -1.90 -4.58
C MET A 118 7.66 -2.28 -5.91
N ALA A 119 8.06 -1.26 -6.67
CA ALA A 119 8.93 -1.46 -7.82
C ALA A 119 10.34 -1.86 -7.35
N ARG A 120 11.03 -2.66 -8.16
CA ARG A 120 12.38 -3.16 -7.91
C ARG A 120 13.13 -3.44 -9.22
N THR A 121 14.43 -3.59 -9.14
CA THR A 121 15.25 -4.11 -10.23
C THR A 121 15.14 -5.65 -10.32
N ASN A 122 15.96 -6.29 -11.14
CA ASN A 122 16.05 -7.75 -11.18
C ASN A 122 16.50 -8.37 -9.84
N ASN A 123 17.22 -7.61 -8.98
CA ASN A 123 17.49 -8.04 -7.62
C ASN A 123 16.20 -7.95 -6.78
N PRO A 124 15.69 -9.05 -6.21
CA PRO A 124 14.47 -9.02 -5.41
C PRO A 124 14.56 -8.10 -4.17
N HIS A 125 15.76 -7.90 -3.64
CA HIS A 125 16.02 -7.10 -2.45
C HIS A 125 16.48 -5.66 -2.81
N SER A 126 15.93 -5.07 -3.87
CA SER A 126 16.32 -3.74 -4.36
C SER A 126 15.20 -2.69 -4.27
N ALA A 127 14.06 -3.02 -3.70
CA ALA A 127 12.97 -2.06 -3.53
C ALA A 127 13.37 -0.93 -2.57
N SER A 128 13.09 0.31 -2.94
CA SER A 128 13.36 1.50 -2.13
C SER A 128 12.14 2.42 -2.02
N ALA A 129 11.99 3.43 -2.90
CA ALA A 129 10.91 4.41 -2.84
C ALA A 129 9.84 4.19 -3.91
N GLN A 130 10.21 3.69 -5.09
CA GLN A 130 9.28 3.59 -6.22
C GLN A 130 8.20 2.53 -5.96
N PHE A 131 6.97 2.87 -6.31
CA PHE A 131 5.83 1.96 -6.22
C PHE A 131 5.02 1.98 -7.52
N PHE A 132 4.18 0.97 -7.69
CA PHE A 132 3.18 0.97 -8.74
C PHE A 132 1.80 0.60 -8.19
N ILE A 133 0.76 1.03 -8.90
CA ILE A 133 -0.62 0.65 -8.63
C ILE A 133 -1.09 -0.21 -9.80
N ASN A 134 -1.57 -1.40 -9.51
CA ASN A 134 -2.14 -2.30 -10.49
C ASN A 134 -3.47 -1.72 -11.02
N VAL A 135 -3.63 -1.61 -12.33
CA VAL A 135 -4.88 -1.12 -12.95
C VAL A 135 -5.64 -2.23 -13.65
N LYS A 136 -5.21 -3.45 -13.41
CA LYS A 136 -5.78 -4.73 -13.84
C LYS A 136 -5.32 -5.80 -12.86
N ASP A 137 -5.92 -6.99 -12.87
CA ASP A 137 -5.42 -8.16 -12.17
C ASP A 137 -4.17 -8.69 -12.89
N ASN A 138 -3.05 -8.68 -12.18
CA ASN A 138 -1.72 -9.05 -12.67
C ASN A 138 -1.16 -10.23 -11.87
N ASP A 139 -1.89 -11.33 -11.80
CA ASP A 139 -1.55 -12.52 -10.99
C ASP A 139 -0.14 -13.06 -11.27
N PHE A 140 0.39 -12.83 -12.46
CA PHE A 140 1.76 -13.23 -12.84
C PHE A 140 2.84 -12.44 -12.07
N LEU A 141 2.49 -11.32 -11.42
CA LEU A 141 3.36 -10.55 -10.55
C LEU A 141 3.40 -11.08 -9.11
N ASP A 142 2.53 -12.00 -8.75
CA ASP A 142 2.49 -12.54 -7.38
C ASP A 142 3.74 -13.35 -7.07
N HIS A 143 4.17 -13.29 -5.80
CA HIS A 143 5.24 -14.15 -5.31
C HIS A 143 4.86 -15.61 -5.40
N GLN A 144 5.63 -16.39 -6.15
CA GLN A 144 5.45 -17.84 -6.31
C GLN A 144 6.51 -18.62 -5.53
N ALA A 145 7.79 -18.28 -5.71
CA ALA A 145 8.94 -18.93 -5.10
C ALA A 145 10.11 -17.95 -4.92
N PRO A 146 11.01 -18.15 -3.95
CA PRO A 146 12.17 -17.30 -3.72
C PRO A 146 13.31 -17.59 -4.70
N SER A 147 13.02 -17.69 -6.00
CA SER A 147 13.99 -17.93 -7.05
C SER A 147 13.57 -17.30 -8.38
N GLY A 148 14.51 -16.76 -9.12
CA GLY A 148 14.31 -16.21 -10.46
C GLY A 148 13.13 -15.23 -10.53
N GLN A 149 12.28 -15.39 -11.53
CA GLN A 149 11.07 -14.56 -11.69
C GLN A 149 9.98 -14.87 -10.65
N GLY A 150 10.07 -16.02 -9.97
CA GLY A 150 9.13 -16.45 -8.92
C GLY A 150 9.11 -15.51 -7.70
N TRP A 151 10.13 -14.66 -7.51
CA TRP A 151 10.11 -13.62 -6.48
C TRP A 151 8.91 -12.69 -6.60
N GLY A 152 8.46 -12.37 -7.81
CA GLY A 152 7.33 -11.47 -8.04
C GLY A 152 7.49 -10.11 -7.36
N TYR A 153 6.37 -9.52 -6.95
CA TYR A 153 6.29 -8.21 -6.30
C TYR A 153 5.40 -8.28 -5.07
N VAL A 154 5.81 -7.61 -4.00
CA VAL A 154 5.06 -7.55 -2.74
C VAL A 154 3.97 -6.49 -2.86
N ALA A 155 2.72 -6.93 -2.94
CA ALA A 155 1.57 -6.05 -2.78
C ALA A 155 1.41 -5.74 -1.29
N PHE A 156 1.45 -4.45 -0.93
CA PHE A 156 1.50 -3.99 0.46
C PHE A 156 0.39 -2.99 0.83
N GLY A 157 -0.52 -2.71 -0.09
CA GLY A 157 -1.66 -1.82 0.14
C GLY A 157 -2.66 -1.87 -1.00
N LYS A 158 -3.77 -1.19 -0.82
CA LYS A 158 -4.85 -1.09 -1.83
C LYS A 158 -5.47 0.29 -1.81
N VAL A 159 -5.95 0.74 -2.96
CA VAL A 159 -6.77 1.96 -3.09
C VAL A 159 -8.14 1.69 -2.46
N VAL A 160 -8.51 2.51 -1.48
CA VAL A 160 -9.80 2.43 -0.78
C VAL A 160 -10.74 3.60 -1.14
N SER A 161 -10.19 4.65 -1.76
CA SER A 161 -10.97 5.78 -2.29
C SER A 161 -10.23 6.40 -3.48
N GLY A 162 -10.96 6.92 -4.48
CA GLY A 162 -10.36 7.60 -5.64
C GLY A 162 -9.92 6.67 -6.77
N MET A 163 -10.52 5.48 -6.94
CA MET A 163 -10.24 4.61 -8.09
C MET A 163 -10.58 5.27 -9.45
N ASP A 164 -11.49 6.22 -9.48
CA ASP A 164 -11.78 7.05 -10.65
C ASP A 164 -10.56 7.89 -11.07
N VAL A 165 -9.80 8.42 -10.09
CA VAL A 165 -8.54 9.13 -10.34
C VAL A 165 -7.49 8.18 -10.92
N ILE A 166 -7.35 6.97 -10.37
CA ILE A 166 -6.45 5.94 -10.91
C ILE A 166 -6.84 5.59 -12.35
N ASN A 167 -8.14 5.44 -12.62
CA ASN A 167 -8.66 5.18 -13.96
C ASN A 167 -8.41 6.35 -14.93
N LYS A 168 -8.47 7.60 -14.45
CA LYS A 168 -8.10 8.79 -15.24
C LYS A 168 -6.61 8.79 -15.56
N ILE A 169 -5.74 8.49 -14.61
CA ILE A 169 -4.28 8.42 -14.81
C ILE A 169 -3.93 7.35 -15.85
N LYS A 170 -4.47 6.13 -15.73
CA LYS A 170 -4.14 5.03 -16.67
C LYS A 170 -4.57 5.30 -18.11
N GLN A 171 -5.55 6.19 -18.33
CA GLN A 171 -6.04 6.58 -19.65
C GLN A 171 -5.27 7.74 -20.27
N THR A 172 -4.32 8.36 -19.54
CA THR A 172 -3.50 9.45 -20.08
C THR A 172 -2.69 8.93 -21.28
N PRO A 173 -2.71 9.63 -22.43
CA PRO A 173 -1.86 9.29 -23.55
C PRO A 173 -0.39 9.26 -23.15
N THR A 174 0.33 8.24 -23.59
CA THR A 174 1.74 8.02 -23.26
C THR A 174 2.64 8.05 -24.48
N GLY A 175 3.92 8.34 -24.28
CA GLY A 175 4.96 8.37 -25.29
C GLY A 175 6.34 8.49 -24.67
N PRO A 176 7.36 8.92 -25.40
CA PRO A 176 8.69 9.19 -24.83
C PRO A 176 8.65 10.40 -23.89
N GLY A 177 9.52 10.42 -22.86
CA GLY A 177 9.68 11.55 -21.96
C GLY A 177 10.90 11.40 -21.04
N GLY A 178 11.67 12.48 -20.86
CA GLY A 178 12.93 12.42 -20.12
C GLY A 178 13.86 11.33 -20.64
N PRO A 179 14.41 10.45 -19.78
CA PRO A 179 15.27 9.34 -20.19
C PRO A 179 14.49 8.09 -20.69
N PHE A 180 13.16 8.14 -20.70
CA PHE A 180 12.32 6.99 -21.01
C PHE A 180 11.84 7.04 -22.48
N PRO A 181 12.03 5.95 -23.25
CA PRO A 181 11.65 5.92 -24.68
C PRO A 181 10.14 5.76 -24.88
N THR A 182 9.41 5.25 -23.90
CA THR A 182 7.96 4.94 -23.98
C THR A 182 7.27 5.11 -22.63
N ASP A 183 5.95 5.00 -22.63
CA ASP A 183 5.08 4.84 -21.45
C ASP A 183 5.03 6.05 -20.50
N VAL A 184 5.61 7.19 -20.88
CA VAL A 184 5.56 8.41 -20.06
C VAL A 184 4.28 9.18 -20.40
N PRO A 185 3.46 9.56 -19.39
CA PRO A 185 2.29 10.42 -19.61
C PRO A 185 2.66 11.71 -20.32
N GLN A 186 2.03 12.00 -21.46
CA GLN A 186 2.26 13.24 -22.20
C GLN A 186 1.78 14.47 -21.44
N THR A 187 0.75 14.32 -20.61
CA THR A 187 0.42 15.28 -19.56
C THR A 187 0.94 14.72 -18.25
N GLN A 188 1.96 15.36 -17.68
CA GLN A 188 2.56 14.87 -16.44
C GLN A 188 1.53 14.76 -15.31
N VAL A 189 1.55 13.66 -14.61
CA VAL A 189 0.77 13.44 -13.38
C VAL A 189 1.69 13.60 -12.18
N LEU A 190 1.60 14.77 -11.54
CA LEU A 190 2.42 15.17 -10.40
C LEU A 190 1.78 14.72 -9.09
N ILE A 191 2.55 14.13 -8.21
CA ILE A 191 2.19 13.91 -6.81
C ILE A 191 2.49 15.20 -6.04
N GLN A 192 1.45 15.94 -5.66
CA GLN A 192 1.56 17.20 -4.94
C GLN A 192 1.80 16.99 -3.45
N SER A 193 1.20 15.94 -2.88
CA SER A 193 1.48 15.48 -1.52
C SER A 193 1.09 14.01 -1.31
N ALA A 194 1.73 13.39 -0.33
CA ALA A 194 1.35 12.10 0.23
C ALA A 194 1.39 12.22 1.76
N THR A 195 0.26 12.06 2.43
CA THR A 195 0.14 12.29 3.87
C THR A 195 -0.60 11.15 4.56
N LEU A 196 -0.17 10.82 5.79
CA LEU A 196 -0.89 9.86 6.63
C LEU A 196 -2.25 10.42 6.99
N VAL A 197 -3.29 9.62 6.82
CA VAL A 197 -4.64 9.95 7.31
C VAL A 197 -4.68 9.60 8.80
N LYS A 198 -5.15 10.57 9.61
CA LYS A 198 -5.26 10.44 11.07
C LYS A 198 -6.47 9.59 11.46
#